data_847da39a34d7c0f53289627d550c5506
#
_entry.id   847da39a34d7c0f53289627d550c5506
#
_cell.length_a   1.000
_cell.length_b   1.000
_cell.length_c   1.000
_cell.angle_alpha   90.00
_cell.angle_beta   90.00
_cell.angle_gamma   90.00
#
_symmetry.space_group_name_H-M   'P 1'
#
loop_
_entity.id
_entity.type
_entity.pdbx_description
1 polymer ?
#
loop_
_entity_poly.entity_id
_entity_poly.type
_entity_poly.pdbx_seq_one_letter_code
_entity_poly.pdbx_strand_id
1 'polypeptide(L)'
;MDSPFWVYLIGLAGMGIYGLRILIQWYLSEKSHQVENPGIYWVLASIGAIVLYVYGWLRKDFSIIFGESVGYYIYMWNISAMGMYKKVPRIVIIMQALFPICILALIVQDWPTFVETFLHNKDVPPRLLLFGVLAQFVYEIRSVYQLVYSYRRRQSFLPLGHWVLAVIGSAMIITYGIIRHDWVLAIGQFSIVFSIRNLMISIAEERRKKKEEITLPPPSSSEDA
;
A
#
# COMPACT_ATOMS: atom_id res chain seq x y z
N MET A 1 -17.79 20.35 4.40
CA MET A 1 -17.99 20.93 3.04
C MET A 1 -17.88 19.82 2.03
N ASP A 2 -18.92 19.67 1.21
CA ASP A 2 -18.85 18.72 0.10
C ASP A 2 -17.88 19.27 -0.94
N SER A 3 -16.83 18.51 -1.23
CA SER A 3 -15.90 18.86 -2.30
C SER A 3 -16.63 18.81 -3.65
N PRO A 4 -16.20 19.60 -4.64
CA PRO A 4 -16.77 19.51 -5.99
C PRO A 4 -16.70 18.07 -6.54
N PHE A 5 -17.68 17.67 -7.33
CA PHE A 5 -17.80 16.32 -7.87
C PHE A 5 -16.52 15.82 -8.58
N TRP A 6 -15.83 16.69 -9.31
CA TRP A 6 -14.59 16.33 -10.00
C TRP A 6 -13.46 15.88 -9.04
N VAL A 7 -13.45 16.37 -7.78
CA VAL A 7 -12.49 15.92 -6.77
C VAL A 7 -12.70 14.45 -6.44
N TYR A 8 -13.98 14.05 -6.28
CA TYR A 8 -14.31 12.63 -6.06
C TYR A 8 -13.94 11.75 -7.26
N LEU A 9 -14.04 12.26 -8.50
CA LEU A 9 -13.61 11.53 -9.70
C LEU A 9 -12.09 11.27 -9.68
N ILE A 10 -11.28 12.23 -9.22
CA ILE A 10 -9.83 12.01 -9.04
C ILE A 10 -9.59 10.90 -8.00
N GLY A 11 -10.27 10.95 -6.87
CA GLY A 11 -10.16 9.91 -5.85
C GLY A 11 -10.57 8.52 -6.37
N LEU A 12 -11.69 8.43 -7.08
CA LEU A 12 -12.16 7.20 -7.71
C LEU A 12 -11.17 6.67 -8.75
N ALA A 13 -10.55 7.55 -9.55
CA ALA A 13 -9.50 7.15 -10.50
C ALA A 13 -8.28 6.56 -9.78
N GLY A 14 -7.81 7.19 -8.70
CA GLY A 14 -6.71 6.66 -7.88
C GLY A 14 -7.04 5.30 -7.25
N MET A 15 -8.23 5.18 -6.66
CA MET A 15 -8.70 3.91 -6.09
C MET A 15 -8.93 2.84 -7.17
N GLY A 16 -9.37 3.22 -8.36
CA GLY A 16 -9.49 2.32 -9.52
C GLY A 16 -8.14 1.75 -9.94
N ILE A 17 -7.09 2.59 -9.98
CA ILE A 17 -5.71 2.15 -10.27
C ILE A 17 -5.22 1.18 -9.18
N TYR A 18 -5.49 1.47 -7.90
CA TYR A 18 -5.17 0.57 -6.79
C TYR A 18 -5.96 -0.74 -6.86
N GLY A 19 -7.22 -0.68 -7.25
CA GLY A 19 -8.03 -1.88 -7.49
C GLY A 19 -7.47 -2.73 -8.63
N LEU A 20 -7.11 -2.10 -9.74
CA LEU A 20 -6.56 -2.79 -10.91
C LEU A 20 -5.28 -3.57 -10.58
N ARG A 21 -4.36 -2.97 -9.80
CA ARG A 21 -3.13 -3.68 -9.39
C ARG A 21 -3.42 -4.94 -8.59
N ILE A 22 -4.41 -4.88 -7.68
CA ILE A 22 -4.82 -6.02 -6.84
C ILE A 22 -5.52 -7.09 -7.69
N LEU A 23 -6.38 -6.68 -8.63
CA LEU A 23 -7.05 -7.62 -9.55
C LEU A 23 -6.04 -8.39 -10.42
N ILE A 24 -5.04 -7.71 -10.97
CA ILE A 24 -3.97 -8.35 -11.76
C ILE A 24 -3.19 -9.33 -10.88
N GLN A 25 -2.78 -8.89 -9.70
CA GLN A 25 -2.03 -9.72 -8.76
C GLN A 25 -2.86 -10.94 -8.33
N TRP A 26 -4.13 -10.75 -7.98
CA TRP A 26 -5.03 -11.84 -7.61
C TRP A 26 -5.22 -12.84 -8.75
N TYR A 27 -5.49 -12.37 -9.97
CA TYR A 27 -5.68 -13.25 -11.14
C TYR A 27 -4.44 -14.13 -11.39
N LEU A 28 -3.25 -13.56 -11.32
CA LEU A 28 -2.00 -14.30 -11.49
C LEU A 28 -1.78 -15.30 -10.35
N SER A 29 -2.07 -14.92 -9.12
CA SER A 29 -1.96 -15.80 -7.94
C SER A 29 -2.94 -16.96 -7.97
N GLU A 30 -4.17 -16.72 -8.45
CA GLU A 30 -5.18 -17.78 -8.58
C GLU A 30 -4.77 -18.79 -9.66
N LYS A 31 -4.20 -18.31 -10.77
CA LYS A 31 -3.73 -19.15 -11.88
C LYS A 31 -2.51 -20.00 -11.50
N SER A 32 -1.57 -19.46 -10.72
CA SER A 32 -0.35 -20.17 -10.31
C SER A 32 -0.50 -20.96 -9.02
N HIS A 33 -1.60 -20.79 -8.27
CA HIS A 33 -1.83 -21.31 -6.91
C HIS A 33 -0.73 -20.89 -5.90
N GLN A 34 -0.05 -19.77 -6.19
CA GLN A 34 0.98 -19.17 -5.34
C GLN A 34 0.76 -17.67 -5.30
N VAL A 35 1.24 -17.00 -4.24
CA VAL A 35 1.13 -15.53 -4.16
C VAL A 35 2.12 -14.92 -5.15
N GLU A 36 1.59 -14.41 -6.25
CA GLU A 36 2.37 -13.72 -7.27
C GLU A 36 2.68 -12.27 -6.88
N ASN A 37 3.82 -11.77 -7.36
CA ASN A 37 4.27 -10.41 -7.15
C ASN A 37 4.74 -9.78 -8.47
N PRO A 38 3.82 -9.45 -9.38
CA PRO A 38 4.19 -8.93 -10.68
C PRO A 38 4.70 -7.47 -10.59
N GLY A 39 5.72 -7.12 -11.40
CA GLY A 39 6.27 -5.76 -11.41
C GLY A 39 5.26 -4.66 -11.72
N ILE A 40 4.26 -4.95 -12.57
CA ILE A 40 3.16 -4.02 -12.88
C ILE A 40 2.37 -3.60 -11.63
N TYR A 41 2.28 -4.44 -10.60
CA TYR A 41 1.66 -4.13 -9.32
C TYR A 41 2.27 -2.87 -8.69
N TRP A 42 3.59 -2.76 -8.68
CA TRP A 42 4.32 -1.64 -8.08
C TRP A 42 4.28 -0.38 -8.95
N VAL A 43 4.26 -0.53 -10.28
CA VAL A 43 4.09 0.60 -11.21
C VAL A 43 2.72 1.24 -11.01
N LEU A 44 1.66 0.44 -11.01
CA LEU A 44 0.30 0.94 -10.74
C LEU A 44 0.17 1.52 -9.33
N ALA A 45 0.87 0.93 -8.33
CA ALA A 45 0.94 1.49 -6.99
C ALA A 45 1.52 2.91 -6.98
N SER A 46 2.65 3.13 -7.67
CA SER A 46 3.27 4.46 -7.75
C SER A 46 2.38 5.49 -8.45
N ILE A 47 1.70 5.11 -9.53
CA ILE A 47 0.78 6.00 -10.26
C ILE A 47 -0.44 6.31 -9.39
N GLY A 48 -1.04 5.30 -8.77
CA GLY A 48 -2.19 5.47 -7.87
C GLY A 48 -1.86 6.37 -6.69
N ALA A 49 -0.67 6.22 -6.08
CA ALA A 49 -0.20 7.06 -4.99
C ALA A 49 -0.15 8.55 -5.38
N ILE A 50 0.38 8.88 -6.56
CA ILE A 50 0.42 10.27 -7.06
C ILE A 50 -1.01 10.83 -7.18
N VAL A 51 -1.92 10.07 -7.77
CA VAL A 51 -3.33 10.49 -7.96
C VAL A 51 -4.02 10.68 -6.61
N LEU A 52 -3.84 9.73 -5.67
CA LEU A 52 -4.43 9.84 -4.33
C LEU A 52 -3.78 10.93 -3.48
N TYR A 53 -2.51 11.24 -3.72
CA TYR A 53 -1.84 12.37 -3.09
C TYR A 53 -2.53 13.69 -3.47
N VAL A 54 -2.81 13.88 -4.78
CA VAL A 54 -3.58 15.03 -5.30
C VAL A 54 -5.00 15.04 -4.69
N TYR A 55 -5.64 13.90 -4.61
CA TYR A 55 -6.95 13.78 -3.97
C TYR A 55 -6.92 14.20 -2.50
N GLY A 56 -5.98 13.70 -1.71
CA GLY A 56 -5.81 14.05 -0.30
C GLY A 56 -5.58 15.57 -0.10
N TRP A 57 -4.78 16.16 -1.00
CA TRP A 57 -4.54 17.60 -0.99
C TRP A 57 -5.82 18.40 -1.25
N LEU A 58 -6.59 18.04 -2.28
CA LEU A 58 -7.86 18.69 -2.63
C LEU A 58 -8.93 18.51 -1.55
N ARG A 59 -8.91 17.36 -0.86
CA ARG A 59 -9.80 17.04 0.26
C ARG A 59 -9.36 17.65 1.59
N LYS A 60 -8.19 18.29 1.63
CA LYS A 60 -7.58 18.80 2.86
C LYS A 60 -7.50 17.72 3.94
N ASP A 61 -7.13 16.50 3.54
CA ASP A 61 -7.05 15.34 4.40
C ASP A 61 -5.61 14.88 4.59
N PHE A 62 -5.05 15.24 5.74
CA PHE A 62 -3.67 14.87 6.06
C PHE A 62 -3.48 13.35 6.18
N SER A 63 -4.50 12.60 6.60
CA SER A 63 -4.34 11.15 6.75
C SER A 63 -4.05 10.46 5.41
N ILE A 64 -4.70 10.90 4.33
CA ILE A 64 -4.46 10.38 2.97
C ILE A 64 -3.05 10.76 2.51
N ILE A 65 -2.65 12.03 2.64
CA ILE A 65 -1.31 12.52 2.28
C ILE A 65 -0.23 11.72 3.02
N PHE A 66 -0.41 11.52 4.33
CA PHE A 66 0.51 10.77 5.17
C PHE A 66 0.64 9.32 4.69
N GLY A 67 -0.47 8.62 4.46
CA GLY A 67 -0.48 7.24 4.00
C GLY A 67 0.29 7.08 2.69
N GLU A 68 -0.04 7.88 1.69
CA GLU A 68 0.62 7.80 0.38
C GLU A 68 2.12 8.13 0.46
N SER A 69 2.54 9.05 1.35
CA SER A 69 3.95 9.40 1.54
C SER A 69 4.76 8.23 2.10
N VAL A 70 4.20 7.46 3.03
CA VAL A 70 4.89 6.30 3.64
C VAL A 70 5.11 5.19 2.61
N GLY A 71 4.09 4.89 1.79
CA GLY A 71 4.15 3.80 0.80
C GLY A 71 5.00 4.11 -0.43
N TYR A 72 5.06 5.37 -0.85
CA TYR A 72 5.57 5.78 -2.16
C TYR A 72 7.00 5.30 -2.46
N TYR A 73 7.95 5.55 -1.57
CA TYR A 73 9.35 5.13 -1.78
C TYR A 73 9.54 3.62 -1.72
N ILE A 74 8.66 2.92 -1.02
CA ILE A 74 8.65 1.45 -0.99
C ILE A 74 8.24 0.90 -2.36
N TYR A 75 7.27 1.54 -3.03
CA TYR A 75 6.88 1.18 -4.39
C TYR A 75 8.03 1.39 -5.38
N MET A 76 8.73 2.53 -5.30
CA MET A 76 9.93 2.80 -6.09
C MET A 76 11.03 1.75 -5.85
N TRP A 77 11.27 1.39 -4.59
CA TRP A 77 12.25 0.37 -4.26
C TRP A 77 11.91 -0.98 -4.91
N ASN A 78 10.66 -1.43 -4.83
CA ASN A 78 10.22 -2.68 -5.45
C ASN A 78 10.39 -2.66 -6.97
N ILE A 79 10.05 -1.55 -7.66
CA ILE A 79 10.28 -1.37 -9.10
C ILE A 79 11.77 -1.49 -9.41
N SER A 80 12.64 -0.88 -8.59
CA SER A 80 14.09 -0.95 -8.72
C SER A 80 14.62 -2.37 -8.50
N ALA A 81 14.19 -3.03 -7.44
CA ALA A 81 14.60 -4.39 -7.09
C ALA A 81 14.23 -5.42 -8.17
N MET A 82 13.13 -5.17 -8.90
CA MET A 82 12.71 -5.97 -10.05
C MET A 82 13.45 -5.59 -11.36
N GLY A 83 14.38 -4.63 -11.31
CA GLY A 83 15.17 -4.20 -12.46
C GLY A 83 14.39 -3.43 -13.53
N MET A 84 13.15 -3.01 -13.26
CA MET A 84 12.28 -2.36 -14.24
C MET A 84 12.80 -0.97 -14.64
N TYR A 85 13.50 -0.28 -13.74
CA TYR A 85 14.09 1.04 -14.03
C TYR A 85 15.22 1.00 -15.07
N LYS A 86 15.76 -0.17 -15.41
CA LYS A 86 16.77 -0.29 -16.47
C LYS A 86 16.29 0.21 -17.84
N LYS A 87 14.97 0.20 -18.06
CA LYS A 87 14.32 0.62 -19.32
C LYS A 87 13.68 2.01 -19.22
N VAL A 88 13.78 2.68 -18.07
CA VAL A 88 13.15 3.98 -17.82
C VAL A 88 14.21 5.08 -17.92
N PRO A 89 13.94 6.21 -18.62
CA PRO A 89 14.85 7.36 -18.67
C PRO A 89 15.15 7.88 -17.24
N ARG A 90 16.43 8.19 -16.99
CA ARG A 90 16.87 8.67 -15.66
C ARG A 90 16.09 9.89 -15.18
N ILE A 91 15.72 10.79 -16.10
CA ILE A 91 14.95 11.99 -15.74
C ILE A 91 13.59 11.63 -15.09
N VAL A 92 12.91 10.60 -15.60
CA VAL A 92 11.62 10.13 -15.04
C VAL A 92 11.82 9.58 -13.63
N ILE A 93 12.90 8.82 -13.39
CA ILE A 93 13.23 8.29 -12.07
C ILE A 93 13.52 9.43 -11.09
N ILE A 94 14.28 10.45 -11.51
CA ILE A 94 14.58 11.63 -10.70
C ILE A 94 13.31 12.41 -10.39
N MET A 95 12.46 12.69 -11.38
CA MET A 95 11.18 13.38 -11.16
C MET A 95 10.28 12.60 -10.18
N GLN A 96 10.22 11.29 -10.33
CA GLN A 96 9.48 10.42 -9.42
C GLN A 96 10.05 10.49 -8.00
N ALA A 97 11.37 10.42 -7.83
CA ALA A 97 12.02 10.50 -6.52
C ALA A 97 11.84 11.88 -5.84
N LEU A 98 11.82 12.95 -6.63
CA LEU A 98 11.66 14.30 -6.11
C LEU A 98 10.21 14.67 -5.77
N PHE A 99 9.21 13.96 -6.31
CA PHE A 99 7.81 14.30 -6.14
C PHE A 99 7.39 14.51 -4.67
N PRO A 100 7.59 13.55 -3.72
CA PRO A 100 7.22 13.77 -2.33
C PRO A 100 8.08 14.85 -1.63
N ILE A 101 9.34 15.02 -2.05
CA ILE A 101 10.24 16.05 -1.52
C ILE A 101 9.74 17.44 -1.91
N CYS A 102 9.30 17.63 -3.15
CA CYS A 102 8.71 18.89 -3.61
C CYS A 102 7.44 19.23 -2.82
N ILE A 103 6.58 18.23 -2.58
CA ILE A 103 5.39 18.44 -1.76
C ILE A 103 5.74 18.80 -0.32
N LEU A 104 6.72 18.12 0.28
CA LEU A 104 7.22 18.47 1.62
C LEU A 104 7.78 19.89 1.66
N ALA A 105 8.51 20.31 0.64
CA ALA A 105 9.03 21.68 0.55
C ALA A 105 7.89 22.71 0.50
N LEU A 106 6.81 22.46 -0.26
CA LEU A 106 5.62 23.32 -0.28
C LEU A 106 4.92 23.38 1.09
N ILE A 107 4.85 22.27 1.81
CA ILE A 107 4.28 22.22 3.17
C ILE A 107 5.12 23.07 4.12
N VAL A 108 6.46 22.93 4.08
CA VAL A 108 7.37 23.68 4.96
C VAL A 108 7.37 25.16 4.64
N GLN A 109 7.24 25.54 3.36
CA GLN A 109 7.23 26.94 2.92
C GLN A 109 6.05 27.72 3.51
N ASP A 110 4.89 27.10 3.66
CA ASP A 110 3.71 27.72 4.27
C ASP A 110 3.13 26.82 5.38
N TRP A 111 3.99 26.57 6.39
CA TRP A 111 3.65 25.73 7.52
C TRP A 111 2.41 26.19 8.30
N PRO A 112 2.20 27.50 8.58
CA PRO A 112 0.99 27.95 9.28
C PRO A 112 -0.29 27.60 8.53
N THR A 113 -0.35 27.87 7.22
CA THR A 113 -1.52 27.53 6.39
C THR A 113 -1.72 26.02 6.31
N PHE A 114 -0.65 25.23 6.25
CA PHE A 114 -0.76 23.79 6.28
C PHE A 114 -1.37 23.28 7.60
N VAL A 115 -0.89 23.76 8.75
CA VAL A 115 -1.42 23.38 10.07
C VAL A 115 -2.90 23.72 10.18
N GLU A 116 -3.28 24.95 9.83
CA GLU A 116 -4.68 25.40 9.89
C GLU A 116 -5.58 24.61 8.94
N THR A 117 -5.10 24.33 7.73
CA THR A 117 -5.91 23.70 6.68
C THR A 117 -6.07 22.19 6.87
N PHE A 118 -5.02 21.49 7.31
CA PHE A 118 -4.98 20.02 7.35
C PHE A 118 -5.05 19.44 8.75
N LEU A 119 -4.42 20.08 9.75
CA LEU A 119 -4.38 19.54 11.12
C LEU A 119 -5.49 20.12 11.99
N HIS A 120 -5.89 21.37 11.77
CA HIS A 120 -7.01 22.04 12.44
C HIS A 120 -8.25 22.12 11.56
N ASN A 121 -8.40 21.23 10.60
CA ASN A 121 -9.55 21.17 9.73
C ASN A 121 -10.85 20.97 10.54
N LYS A 122 -11.78 21.92 10.45
CA LYS A 122 -13.06 21.89 11.17
C LYS A 122 -13.95 20.72 10.77
N ASP A 123 -13.77 20.18 9.56
CA ASP A 123 -14.53 19.05 9.05
C ASP A 123 -14.01 17.69 9.56
N VAL A 124 -12.84 17.68 10.23
CA VAL A 124 -12.19 16.46 10.75
C VAL A 124 -11.78 16.66 12.19
N PRO A 125 -12.59 16.23 13.17
CA PRO A 125 -12.22 16.34 14.59
C PRO A 125 -10.86 15.71 14.86
N PRO A 126 -10.02 16.25 15.77
CA PRO A 126 -8.64 15.75 16.01
C PRO A 126 -8.57 14.25 16.36
N ARG A 127 -9.55 13.73 17.08
CA ARG A 127 -9.63 12.29 17.40
C ARG A 127 -9.85 11.43 16.15
N LEU A 128 -10.69 11.92 15.23
CA LEU A 128 -10.97 11.24 13.97
C LEU A 128 -9.74 11.32 13.05
N LEU A 129 -9.08 12.49 12.99
CA LEU A 129 -7.83 12.66 12.25
C LEU A 129 -6.75 11.69 12.75
N LEU A 130 -6.57 11.60 14.07
CA LEU A 130 -5.62 10.67 14.67
C LEU A 130 -5.95 9.21 14.31
N PHE A 131 -7.24 8.83 14.38
CA PHE A 131 -7.67 7.50 13.96
C PHE A 131 -7.38 7.24 12.47
N GLY A 132 -7.63 8.21 11.58
CA GLY A 132 -7.32 8.13 10.16
C GLY A 132 -5.81 7.95 9.91
N VAL A 133 -4.97 8.74 10.58
CA VAL A 133 -3.51 8.61 10.50
C VAL A 133 -3.03 7.24 10.98
N LEU A 134 -3.58 6.75 12.10
CA LEU A 134 -3.27 5.41 12.61
C LEU A 134 -3.73 4.31 11.64
N ALA A 135 -4.90 4.45 11.05
CA ALA A 135 -5.42 3.51 10.04
C ALA A 135 -4.49 3.43 8.83
N GLN A 136 -4.05 4.57 8.30
CA GLN A 136 -3.10 4.65 7.20
C GLN A 136 -1.74 4.06 7.61
N PHE A 137 -1.25 4.36 8.80
CA PHE A 137 0.01 3.81 9.31
C PHE A 137 -0.04 2.29 9.39
N VAL A 138 -1.10 1.70 9.95
CA VAL A 138 -1.27 0.24 10.02
C VAL A 138 -1.35 -0.36 8.61
N TYR A 139 -2.05 0.30 7.70
CA TYR A 139 -2.14 -0.15 6.33
C TYR A 139 -0.80 -0.08 5.60
N GLU A 140 0.01 0.95 5.81
CA GLU A 140 1.30 1.13 5.15
C GLU A 140 2.44 0.33 5.80
N ILE A 141 2.37 0.01 7.11
CA ILE A 141 3.38 -0.81 7.77
C ILE A 141 3.49 -2.21 7.15
N ARG A 142 2.44 -2.69 6.48
CA ARG A 142 2.49 -3.91 5.66
C ARG A 142 3.54 -3.84 4.55
N SER A 143 3.68 -2.67 3.93
CA SER A 143 4.66 -2.43 2.86
C SER A 143 6.07 -2.35 3.41
N VAL A 144 6.23 -1.74 4.60
CA VAL A 144 7.51 -1.74 5.34
C VAL A 144 7.90 -3.16 5.74
N TYR A 145 6.96 -3.92 6.30
CA TYR A 145 7.18 -5.32 6.66
C TYR A 145 7.58 -6.15 5.44
N GLN A 146 6.88 -6.00 4.31
CA GLN A 146 7.19 -6.64 3.04
C GLN A 146 8.59 -6.24 2.56
N LEU A 147 8.95 -4.96 2.64
CA LEU A 147 10.26 -4.45 2.23
C LEU A 147 11.38 -5.11 3.04
N VAL A 148 11.30 -5.10 4.37
CA VAL A 148 12.31 -5.71 5.26
C VAL A 148 12.46 -7.20 4.98
N TYR A 149 11.34 -7.90 4.79
CA TYR A 149 11.31 -9.32 4.50
C TYR A 149 11.96 -9.63 3.14
N SER A 150 11.62 -8.85 2.10
CA SER A 150 12.15 -9.00 0.74
C SER A 150 13.63 -8.62 0.64
N TYR A 151 14.04 -7.56 1.35
CA TYR A 151 15.44 -7.12 1.40
C TYR A 151 16.36 -8.21 1.95
N ARG A 152 15.95 -8.87 3.04
CA ARG A 152 16.73 -9.98 3.63
C ARG A 152 16.86 -11.18 2.69
N ARG A 153 15.87 -11.40 1.83
CA ARG A 153 15.87 -12.50 0.84
C ARG A 153 16.40 -12.11 -0.54
N ARG A 154 16.74 -10.84 -0.75
CA ARG A 154 17.17 -10.27 -2.04
C ARG A 154 16.19 -10.51 -3.18
N GLN A 155 14.92 -10.73 -2.89
CA GLN A 155 13.83 -10.97 -3.83
C GLN A 155 12.57 -10.27 -3.35
N SER A 156 11.81 -9.65 -4.25
CA SER A 156 10.51 -9.07 -3.91
C SER A 156 9.51 -10.20 -3.64
N PHE A 157 8.93 -10.22 -2.44
CA PHE A 157 8.04 -11.27 -1.95
C PHE A 157 6.91 -10.67 -1.12
N LEU A 158 5.75 -11.33 -1.08
CA LEU A 158 4.57 -10.92 -0.32
C LEU A 158 4.29 -11.93 0.81
N PRO A 159 4.85 -11.72 2.02
CA PRO A 159 4.70 -12.66 3.12
C PRO A 159 3.30 -12.61 3.76
N LEU A 160 2.92 -13.67 4.49
CA LEU A 160 1.63 -13.80 5.17
C LEU A 160 1.29 -12.56 6.01
N GLY A 161 2.24 -12.02 6.79
CA GLY A 161 2.04 -10.84 7.62
C GLY A 161 1.64 -9.59 6.83
N HIS A 162 2.06 -9.46 5.56
CA HIS A 162 1.62 -8.39 4.66
C HIS A 162 0.09 -8.42 4.47
N TRP A 163 -0.49 -9.62 4.27
CA TRP A 163 -1.93 -9.76 4.05
C TRP A 163 -2.73 -9.56 5.33
N VAL A 164 -2.22 -10.00 6.49
CA VAL A 164 -2.85 -9.76 7.80
C VAL A 164 -2.94 -8.25 8.06
N LEU A 165 -1.84 -7.53 7.89
CA LEU A 165 -1.81 -6.06 8.06
C LEU A 165 -2.67 -5.35 7.03
N ALA A 166 -2.74 -5.85 5.79
CA ALA A 166 -3.61 -5.31 4.74
C ALA A 166 -5.08 -5.38 5.14
N VAL A 167 -5.54 -6.54 5.67
CA VAL A 167 -6.94 -6.72 6.09
C VAL A 167 -7.27 -5.81 7.28
N ILE A 168 -6.41 -5.76 8.31
CA ILE A 168 -6.64 -4.92 9.49
C ILE A 168 -6.66 -3.43 9.10
N GLY A 169 -5.64 -2.97 8.37
CA GLY A 169 -5.55 -1.57 7.94
C GLY A 169 -6.70 -1.16 7.03
N SER A 170 -7.10 -2.01 6.06
CA SER A 170 -8.27 -1.75 5.22
C SER A 170 -9.56 -1.61 6.03
N ALA A 171 -9.78 -2.48 7.02
CA ALA A 171 -10.96 -2.38 7.88
C ALA A 171 -10.98 -1.06 8.66
N MET A 172 -9.82 -0.61 9.16
CA MET A 172 -9.71 0.69 9.85
C MET A 172 -9.96 1.86 8.87
N ILE A 173 -9.43 1.82 7.64
CA ILE A 173 -9.66 2.87 6.64
C ILE A 173 -11.13 2.93 6.21
N ILE A 174 -11.79 1.78 6.03
CA ILE A 174 -13.24 1.72 5.76
C ILE A 174 -14.00 2.40 6.89
N THR A 175 -13.70 2.08 8.14
CA THR A 175 -14.33 2.68 9.32
C THR A 175 -14.12 4.20 9.34
N TYR A 176 -12.90 4.67 9.07
CA TYR A 176 -12.57 6.09 8.97
C TYR A 176 -13.39 6.78 7.85
N GLY A 177 -13.42 6.18 6.66
CA GLY A 177 -14.17 6.70 5.52
C GLY A 177 -15.67 6.82 5.78
N ILE A 178 -16.27 5.81 6.43
CA ILE A 178 -17.69 5.83 6.81
C ILE A 178 -17.98 6.96 7.81
N ILE A 179 -17.18 7.08 8.88
CA ILE A 179 -17.36 8.12 9.90
C ILE A 179 -17.20 9.51 9.29
N ARG A 180 -16.28 9.66 8.34
CA ARG A 180 -16.01 10.92 7.65
C ARG A 180 -16.98 11.22 6.50
N HIS A 181 -17.89 10.31 6.17
CA HIS A 181 -18.71 10.35 4.96
C HIS A 181 -17.88 10.49 3.66
N ASP A 182 -16.68 9.90 3.65
CA ASP A 182 -15.82 9.81 2.47
C ASP A 182 -15.97 8.43 1.82
N TRP A 183 -16.97 8.33 0.95
CA TRP A 183 -17.31 7.09 0.26
C TRP A 183 -16.23 6.62 -0.71
N VAL A 184 -15.36 7.54 -1.19
CA VAL A 184 -14.21 7.19 -2.04
C VAL A 184 -13.25 6.31 -1.25
N LEU A 185 -12.92 6.70 -0.01
CA LEU A 185 -12.07 5.91 0.88
C LEU A 185 -12.73 4.58 1.25
N ALA A 186 -14.01 4.61 1.64
CA ALA A 186 -14.70 3.40 2.09
C ALA A 186 -14.85 2.37 0.96
N ILE A 187 -15.35 2.79 -0.21
CA ILE A 187 -15.54 1.91 -1.38
C ILE A 187 -14.18 1.54 -1.99
N GLY A 188 -13.20 2.45 -1.96
CA GLY A 188 -11.85 2.20 -2.49
C GLY A 188 -11.14 1.02 -1.83
N GLN A 189 -11.54 0.65 -0.60
CA GLN A 189 -11.03 -0.52 0.10
C GLN A 189 -11.73 -1.84 -0.28
N PHE A 190 -12.51 -1.89 -1.39
CA PHE A 190 -13.10 -3.15 -1.88
C PHE A 190 -12.05 -4.25 -2.10
N SER A 191 -10.80 -3.87 -2.32
CA SER A 191 -9.64 -4.75 -2.43
C SER A 191 -9.36 -5.61 -1.19
N ILE A 192 -10.01 -5.32 -0.05
CA ILE A 192 -9.94 -6.14 1.17
C ILE A 192 -10.38 -7.60 0.88
N VAL A 193 -11.35 -7.81 -0.02
CA VAL A 193 -11.82 -9.14 -0.41
C VAL A 193 -10.68 -9.96 -1.03
N PHE A 194 -9.90 -9.35 -1.93
CA PHE A 194 -8.74 -9.99 -2.56
C PHE A 194 -7.58 -10.18 -1.57
N SER A 195 -7.41 -9.25 -0.64
CA SER A 195 -6.42 -9.38 0.45
C SER A 195 -6.76 -10.56 1.36
N ILE A 196 -8.05 -10.77 1.70
CA ILE A 196 -8.52 -11.94 2.45
C ILE A 196 -8.24 -13.23 1.65
N ARG A 197 -8.54 -13.25 0.36
CA ARG A 197 -8.27 -14.42 -0.49
C ARG A 197 -6.78 -14.75 -0.54
N ASN A 198 -5.91 -13.76 -0.76
CA ASN A 198 -4.46 -13.95 -0.74
C ASN A 198 -3.95 -14.41 0.64
N LEU A 199 -4.54 -13.92 1.72
CA LEU A 199 -4.26 -14.40 3.09
C LEU A 199 -4.58 -15.89 3.23
N MET A 200 -5.73 -16.34 2.71
CA MET A 200 -6.11 -17.76 2.72
C MET A 200 -5.14 -18.64 1.92
N ILE A 201 -4.70 -18.18 0.74
CA ILE A 201 -3.68 -18.87 -0.07
C ILE A 201 -2.38 -18.97 0.71
N SER A 202 -1.89 -17.87 1.28
CA SER A 202 -0.65 -17.85 2.07
C SER A 202 -0.70 -18.79 3.28
N ILE A 203 -1.84 -18.85 3.99
CA ILE A 203 -2.04 -19.79 5.11
C ILE A 203 -1.99 -21.24 4.62
N ALA A 204 -2.62 -21.53 3.47
CA ALA A 204 -2.62 -22.87 2.90
C ALA A 204 -1.21 -23.31 2.48
N GLU A 205 -0.45 -22.40 1.86
CA GLU A 205 0.96 -22.63 1.50
C GLU A 205 1.83 -22.93 2.72
N GLU A 206 1.71 -22.13 3.78
CA GLU A 206 2.48 -22.37 5.02
C GLU A 206 2.13 -23.69 5.69
N ARG A 207 0.84 -24.05 5.72
CA ARG A 207 0.40 -25.35 6.25
C ARG A 207 0.93 -26.51 5.44
N ARG A 208 0.99 -26.36 4.11
CA ARG A 208 1.54 -27.40 3.21
C ARG A 208 3.04 -27.58 3.47
N LYS A 209 3.83 -26.51 3.50
CA LYS A 209 5.26 -26.54 3.78
C LYS A 209 5.56 -27.20 5.13
N LYS A 210 4.78 -26.85 6.17
CA LYS A 210 4.95 -27.43 7.51
C LYS A 210 4.63 -28.93 7.54
N LYS A 211 3.65 -29.39 6.76
CA LYS A 211 3.36 -30.82 6.63
C LYS A 211 4.49 -31.56 5.91
N GLU A 212 5.00 -31.00 4.81
CA GLU A 212 6.13 -31.57 4.05
C GLU A 212 7.38 -31.69 4.93
N GLU A 213 7.68 -30.67 5.75
CA GLU A 213 8.80 -30.68 6.68
C GLU A 213 8.68 -31.76 7.79
N ILE A 214 7.47 -32.02 8.27
CA ILE A 214 7.21 -33.08 9.29
C ILE A 214 7.29 -34.47 8.67
N THR A 215 6.98 -34.63 7.37
CA THR A 215 6.97 -35.91 6.67
C THR A 215 8.32 -36.30 6.07
N LEU A 216 9.29 -35.37 5.98
CA LEU A 216 10.65 -35.69 5.58
C LEU A 216 11.36 -36.48 6.72
N PRO A 217 11.98 -37.63 6.43
CA PRO A 217 12.79 -38.35 7.43
C PRO A 217 13.92 -37.42 7.91
N PRO A 218 14.33 -37.54 9.20
CA PRO A 218 15.47 -36.78 9.71
C PRO A 218 16.69 -37.04 8.81
N PRO A 219 17.55 -36.01 8.58
CA PRO A 219 18.76 -36.21 7.79
C PRO A 219 19.53 -37.40 8.36
N SER A 220 19.78 -38.40 7.51
CA SER A 220 20.55 -39.57 7.89
C SER A 220 21.90 -39.08 8.44
N SER A 221 22.15 -39.33 9.72
CA SER A 221 23.46 -39.20 10.33
C SER A 221 24.38 -40.31 9.77
N SER A 222 24.86 -40.13 8.61
CA SER A 222 25.96 -40.81 7.98
C SER A 222 26.87 -39.69 7.46
N GLU A 223 27.98 -39.50 8.01
CA GLU A 223 29.21 -40.23 8.00
C GLU A 223 30.15 -39.69 9.10
N ASP A 224 30.29 -40.40 10.17
CA ASP A 224 31.55 -40.46 10.89
C ASP A 224 32.10 -41.86 10.63
N ALA A 225 33.02 -41.96 9.70
CA ALA A 225 33.97 -43.06 9.58
C ALA A 225 35.23 -42.56 8.87
#